data_c471f16d71059c41d9cd7484b114799d
#
_entry.id   c471f16d71059c41d9cd7484b114799d
#
_cell.length_a   1.000
_cell.length_b   1.000
_cell.length_c   1.000
_cell.angle_alpha   90.00
_cell.angle_beta   90.00
_cell.angle_gamma   90.00
#
_symmetry.space_group_name_H-M   'P 1'
#
loop_
_entity.id
_entity.type
_entity.pdbx_description
1 polymer ?
#
loop_
_entity_poly.entity_id
_entity_poly.type
_entity_poly.pdbx_seq_one_letter_code
_entity_poly.pdbx_strand_id
1 'polypeptide(L)'
;LQLVAHDLYAKIGNDLSRTVLVFPNKRANLFFNEYLAGESDQPIWSPAAMSISDLFRKLSVQKAGDPIRLVCELYKVFREETESQETLDDFYFWGELLISDFDDVDKNLVDADKLFSNLQDLKNLIDDYEFLDKEQEEAIQQFFQNFSIERRTVLKEKFISLWDKLGTIYHRYRENLAELGIAYEGMLYRNVIEQLDTTRLKYDKYIFVGFNVLNKVETKFFQLLQDADKAMFYWDYDLFYTKQIAKHEAGEFINRNLKRFPNELPESCFDTLRKPKNIRYISASTENAQARFLPEWVQSTLSTANEEKENAVVLCNEALLLPVLHSIPQEVKNVNITMGFPLAQTPVYSFINAAMELQTNGYRTATGRFTYETVSAILKHPYTRQLSINAEPLERELTKTNRFYPLPSELKMDDFLIKLFTPRSGIKELCDYLTELIKDISLLYREESEYNDIFNQLYRESLFKSYTTINRLYSLIETGELNVRTDTLRRLVSKVLTASNIPFHGEPAIGMQVMGVLETRNLDFRNIILLSLNEGQLPKSG
;
A
#
# COMPACT_ATOMS: atom_id res chain seq x y z
N LEU A 1 5.47 20.47 -13.19
CA LEU A 1 4.02 20.69 -13.30
C LEU A 1 3.70 22.09 -13.82
N GLN A 2 4.39 23.13 -13.35
CA GLN A 2 4.21 24.52 -13.82
C GLN A 2 4.41 24.63 -15.34
N LEU A 3 5.51 24.07 -15.89
CA LEU A 3 5.76 24.07 -17.33
C LEU A 3 4.66 23.35 -18.11
N VAL A 4 4.11 22.28 -17.56
CA VAL A 4 2.99 21.54 -18.17
C VAL A 4 1.72 22.40 -18.20
N ALA A 5 1.40 23.10 -17.10
CA ALA A 5 0.26 23.99 -17.03
C ALA A 5 0.35 25.12 -18.06
N HIS A 6 1.53 25.74 -18.14
CA HIS A 6 1.82 26.82 -19.11
C HIS A 6 1.66 26.34 -20.55
N ASP A 7 2.29 25.21 -20.92
CA ASP A 7 2.24 24.67 -22.29
C ASP A 7 0.82 24.24 -22.70
N LEU A 8 0.08 23.59 -21.78
CA LEU A 8 -1.31 23.21 -22.04
C LEU A 8 -2.23 24.41 -22.21
N TYR A 9 -2.05 25.45 -21.36
CA TYR A 9 -2.81 26.67 -21.52
C TYR A 9 -2.50 27.38 -22.86
N ALA A 10 -1.23 27.44 -23.25
CA ALA A 10 -0.80 28.01 -24.53
C ALA A 10 -1.36 27.23 -25.75
N LYS A 11 -1.44 25.90 -25.67
CA LYS A 11 -1.89 25.05 -26.79
C LYS A 11 -3.41 24.93 -26.91
N ILE A 12 -4.13 24.87 -25.77
CA ILE A 12 -5.56 24.54 -25.73
C ILE A 12 -6.40 25.75 -25.35
N GLY A 13 -5.88 26.68 -24.54
CA GLY A 13 -6.60 27.85 -24.05
C GLY A 13 -7.39 27.59 -22.77
N ASN A 14 -8.50 28.33 -22.57
CA ASN A 14 -9.25 28.37 -21.33
C ASN A 14 -10.19 27.16 -21.12
N ASP A 15 -10.47 26.37 -22.17
CA ASP A 15 -11.37 25.23 -22.06
C ASP A 15 -10.65 23.90 -22.19
N LEU A 16 -10.27 23.32 -21.03
CA LEU A 16 -9.66 22.00 -20.95
C LEU A 16 -10.68 20.90 -20.52
N SER A 17 -11.98 21.21 -20.49
CA SER A 17 -13.02 20.28 -20.00
C SER A 17 -13.09 18.95 -20.76
N ARG A 18 -12.65 18.92 -22.02
CA ARG A 18 -12.60 17.73 -22.86
C ARG A 18 -11.25 17.00 -22.81
N THR A 19 -10.38 17.39 -21.91
CA THR A 19 -9.07 16.75 -21.69
C THR A 19 -9.01 16.04 -20.35
N VAL A 20 -8.12 15.08 -20.24
CA VAL A 20 -7.84 14.38 -19.00
C VAL A 20 -6.35 14.28 -18.75
N LEU A 21 -5.93 14.74 -17.57
CA LEU A 21 -4.58 14.55 -17.06
C LEU A 21 -4.48 13.18 -16.38
N VAL A 22 -3.50 12.41 -16.78
CA VAL A 22 -3.23 11.10 -16.22
C VAL A 22 -1.86 11.12 -15.55
N PHE A 23 -1.84 10.83 -14.26
CA PHE A 23 -0.64 10.82 -13.43
C PHE A 23 -0.34 9.40 -12.92
N PRO A 24 0.91 9.10 -12.55
CA PRO A 24 1.23 7.88 -11.80
C PRO A 24 0.54 7.84 -10.42
N ASN A 25 0.34 9.00 -9.79
CA ASN A 25 -0.32 9.16 -8.50
C ASN A 25 -1.32 10.35 -8.53
N LYS A 26 -2.25 10.38 -7.55
CA LYS A 26 -3.32 11.40 -7.50
C LYS A 26 -2.85 12.78 -7.06
N ARG A 27 -1.71 12.88 -6.41
CA ARG A 27 -1.29 14.08 -5.67
C ARG A 27 -0.84 15.21 -6.59
N ALA A 28 -0.14 14.87 -7.66
CA ALA A 28 0.36 15.84 -8.65
C ALA A 28 -0.75 16.75 -9.22
N ASN A 29 -1.99 16.24 -9.28
CA ASN A 29 -3.14 17.02 -9.76
C ASN A 29 -3.43 18.29 -8.92
N LEU A 30 -3.24 18.23 -7.60
CA LEU A 30 -3.56 19.36 -6.72
C LEU A 30 -2.65 20.53 -6.99
N PHE A 31 -1.35 20.27 -7.11
CA PHE A 31 -0.36 21.29 -7.46
C PHE A 31 -0.54 21.77 -8.91
N PHE A 32 -0.89 20.87 -9.82
CA PHE A 32 -1.16 21.25 -11.21
C PHE A 32 -2.31 22.26 -11.33
N ASN A 33 -3.40 22.04 -10.63
CA ASN A 33 -4.57 22.95 -10.67
C ASN A 33 -4.21 24.34 -10.16
N GLU A 34 -3.33 24.46 -9.17
CA GLU A 34 -2.85 25.74 -8.67
C GLU A 34 -2.01 26.48 -9.73
N TYR A 35 -1.08 25.77 -10.38
CA TYR A 35 -0.29 26.36 -11.47
C TYR A 35 -1.18 26.76 -12.65
N LEU A 36 -2.17 25.93 -13.01
CA LEU A 36 -3.09 26.23 -14.09
C LEU A 36 -3.94 27.46 -13.77
N ALA A 37 -4.42 27.61 -12.53
CA ALA A 37 -5.17 28.79 -12.11
C ALA A 37 -4.35 30.09 -12.18
N GLY A 38 -3.02 30.00 -12.04
CA GLY A 38 -2.11 31.14 -12.19
C GLY A 38 -1.82 31.58 -13.63
N GLU A 39 -2.25 30.80 -14.64
CA GLU A 39 -1.97 31.12 -16.05
C GLU A 39 -2.90 32.21 -16.64
N SER A 40 -4.05 32.49 -16.00
CA SER A 40 -5.03 33.44 -16.51
C SER A 40 -5.86 34.09 -15.41
N ASP A 41 -6.16 35.37 -15.57
CA ASP A 41 -7.16 36.09 -14.77
C ASP A 41 -8.61 35.75 -15.18
N GLN A 42 -8.79 35.06 -16.29
CA GLN A 42 -10.10 34.59 -16.76
C GLN A 42 -10.41 33.20 -16.23
N PRO A 43 -11.69 32.84 -16.01
CA PRO A 43 -12.06 31.51 -15.60
C PRO A 43 -11.56 30.44 -16.60
N ILE A 44 -10.95 29.36 -16.07
CA ILE A 44 -10.49 28.20 -16.83
C ILE A 44 -11.38 27.01 -16.51
N TRP A 45 -11.88 26.34 -17.55
CA TRP A 45 -12.54 25.04 -17.38
C TRP A 45 -11.46 23.98 -17.15
N SER A 46 -11.35 23.51 -15.91
CA SER A 46 -10.32 22.56 -15.50
C SER A 46 -10.44 21.23 -16.24
N PRO A 47 -9.32 20.59 -16.61
CA PRO A 47 -9.33 19.24 -17.13
C PRO A 47 -9.77 18.24 -16.05
N ALA A 48 -10.27 17.08 -16.47
CA ALA A 48 -10.37 15.95 -15.56
C ALA A 48 -8.95 15.48 -15.16
N ALA A 49 -8.80 14.95 -13.93
CA ALA A 49 -7.54 14.40 -13.52
C ALA A 49 -7.74 13.07 -12.78
N MET A 50 -6.85 12.12 -13.03
CA MET A 50 -6.92 10.79 -12.41
C MET A 50 -5.56 10.08 -12.46
N SER A 51 -5.42 9.04 -11.64
CA SER A 51 -4.29 8.12 -11.77
C SER A 51 -4.50 7.16 -12.93
N ILE A 52 -3.40 6.55 -13.41
CA ILE A 52 -3.48 5.51 -14.46
C ILE A 52 -4.35 4.33 -14.02
N SER A 53 -4.27 3.90 -12.76
CA SER A 53 -5.13 2.85 -12.22
C SER A 53 -6.61 3.25 -12.22
N ASP A 54 -6.95 4.49 -11.85
CA ASP A 54 -8.34 4.97 -11.93
C ASP A 54 -8.86 5.03 -13.36
N LEU A 55 -7.99 5.37 -14.31
CA LEU A 55 -8.34 5.39 -15.73
C LEU A 55 -8.69 3.99 -16.22
N PHE A 56 -7.84 3.00 -15.98
CA PHE A 56 -8.12 1.61 -16.36
C PHE A 56 -9.38 1.07 -15.69
N ARG A 57 -9.61 1.37 -14.40
CA ARG A 57 -10.84 0.98 -13.69
C ARG A 57 -12.10 1.62 -14.31
N LYS A 58 -12.02 2.86 -14.81
CA LYS A 58 -13.14 3.52 -15.50
C LYS A 58 -13.41 2.98 -16.90
N LEU A 59 -12.38 2.49 -17.58
CA LEU A 59 -12.49 1.89 -18.92
C LEU A 59 -12.93 0.43 -18.86
N SER A 60 -12.73 -0.23 -17.72
CA SER A 60 -13.06 -1.64 -17.54
C SER A 60 -14.56 -1.87 -17.35
N VAL A 61 -15.08 -2.95 -17.94
CA VAL A 61 -16.41 -3.48 -17.65
C VAL A 61 -16.47 -4.19 -16.30
N GLN A 62 -15.35 -4.80 -15.90
CA GLN A 62 -15.22 -5.53 -14.65
C GLN A 62 -14.82 -4.59 -13.51
N LYS A 63 -15.24 -4.95 -12.30
CA LYS A 63 -14.84 -4.26 -11.07
C LYS A 63 -13.59 -4.89 -10.49
N ALA A 64 -12.75 -4.09 -9.84
CA ALA A 64 -11.65 -4.65 -9.06
C ALA A 64 -12.20 -5.52 -7.91
N GLY A 65 -11.73 -6.75 -7.85
CA GLY A 65 -12.12 -7.71 -6.81
C GLY A 65 -11.52 -7.36 -5.45
N ASP A 66 -12.21 -7.76 -4.39
CA ASP A 66 -11.66 -7.74 -3.04
C ASP A 66 -10.48 -8.72 -2.94
N PRO A 67 -9.29 -8.33 -2.43
CA PRO A 67 -8.13 -9.20 -2.38
C PRO A 67 -8.38 -10.55 -1.68
N ILE A 68 -9.13 -10.56 -0.58
CA ILE A 68 -9.45 -11.81 0.15
C ILE A 68 -10.39 -12.68 -0.69
N ARG A 69 -11.41 -12.07 -1.29
CA ARG A 69 -12.33 -12.78 -2.20
C ARG A 69 -11.60 -13.37 -3.40
N LEU A 70 -10.66 -12.62 -3.98
CA LEU A 70 -9.83 -13.11 -5.10
C LEU A 70 -9.07 -14.37 -4.71
N VAL A 71 -8.48 -14.45 -3.51
CA VAL A 71 -7.81 -15.66 -3.02
C VAL A 71 -8.81 -16.80 -2.80
N CYS A 72 -10.00 -16.52 -2.26
CA CYS A 72 -11.04 -17.53 -2.08
C CYS A 72 -11.52 -18.13 -3.41
N GLU A 73 -11.71 -17.30 -4.43
CA GLU A 73 -12.10 -17.76 -5.77
C GLU A 73 -10.96 -18.57 -6.45
N LEU A 74 -9.71 -18.13 -6.30
CA LEU A 74 -8.57 -18.91 -6.78
C LEU A 74 -8.47 -20.27 -6.08
N TYR A 75 -8.73 -20.32 -4.77
CA TYR A 75 -8.73 -21.57 -4.01
C TYR A 75 -9.78 -22.57 -4.50
N LYS A 76 -10.97 -22.11 -4.89
CA LYS A 76 -12.00 -23.00 -5.48
C LYS A 76 -11.48 -23.65 -6.76
N VAL A 77 -10.95 -22.86 -7.68
CA VAL A 77 -10.37 -23.34 -8.93
C VAL A 77 -9.18 -24.27 -8.68
N PHE A 78 -8.30 -23.90 -7.76
CA PHE A 78 -7.15 -24.71 -7.36
C PHE A 78 -7.58 -26.09 -6.86
N ARG A 79 -8.57 -26.17 -5.98
CA ARG A 79 -9.08 -27.45 -5.46
C ARG A 79 -9.69 -28.32 -6.54
N GLU A 80 -10.46 -27.72 -7.45
CA GLU A 80 -11.10 -28.45 -8.54
C GLU A 80 -10.05 -29.04 -9.49
N GLU A 81 -9.02 -28.27 -9.86
CA GLU A 81 -8.00 -28.69 -10.81
C GLU A 81 -6.97 -29.67 -10.21
N THR A 82 -6.63 -29.49 -8.94
CA THR A 82 -5.57 -30.30 -8.30
C THR A 82 -6.11 -31.49 -7.50
N GLU A 83 -7.43 -31.55 -7.26
CA GLU A 83 -8.07 -32.50 -6.34
C GLU A 83 -7.42 -32.46 -4.93
N SER A 84 -6.82 -31.33 -4.58
CA SER A 84 -6.08 -31.14 -3.35
C SER A 84 -7.01 -31.20 -2.13
N GLN A 85 -6.54 -31.84 -1.06
CA GLN A 85 -7.20 -31.84 0.24
C GLN A 85 -6.72 -30.68 1.13
N GLU A 86 -5.88 -29.79 0.62
CA GLU A 86 -5.41 -28.63 1.36
C GLU A 86 -6.58 -27.73 1.74
N THR A 87 -6.50 -27.15 2.94
CA THR A 87 -7.51 -26.21 3.42
C THR A 87 -7.20 -24.81 2.89
N LEU A 88 -8.19 -23.92 2.92
CA LEU A 88 -7.95 -22.50 2.59
C LEU A 88 -6.87 -21.89 3.49
N ASP A 89 -6.75 -22.35 4.74
CA ASP A 89 -5.70 -21.95 5.69
C ASP A 89 -4.29 -22.21 5.18
N ASP A 90 -4.08 -23.36 4.56
CA ASP A 90 -2.78 -23.77 4.04
C ASP A 90 -2.48 -23.10 2.70
N PHE A 91 -3.51 -22.86 1.89
CA PHE A 91 -3.42 -22.27 0.56
C PHE A 91 -3.30 -20.74 0.55
N TYR A 92 -3.86 -20.04 1.55
CA TYR A 92 -4.12 -18.59 1.46
C TYR A 92 -2.90 -17.76 1.02
N PHE A 93 -1.76 -17.96 1.66
CA PHE A 93 -0.54 -17.20 1.35
C PHE A 93 0.06 -17.56 -0.02
N TRP A 94 -0.11 -18.80 -0.45
CA TRP A 94 0.22 -19.23 -1.79
C TRP A 94 -0.70 -18.59 -2.83
N GLY A 95 -1.98 -18.54 -2.53
CA GLY A 95 -2.96 -17.89 -3.40
C GLY A 95 -2.66 -16.43 -3.66
N GLU A 96 -2.22 -15.67 -2.63
CA GLU A 96 -1.78 -14.29 -2.83
C GLU A 96 -0.56 -14.18 -3.74
N LEU A 97 0.42 -15.06 -3.59
CA LEU A 97 1.60 -15.09 -4.45
C LEU A 97 1.21 -15.40 -5.90
N LEU A 98 0.40 -16.43 -6.12
CA LEU A 98 -0.07 -16.79 -7.47
C LEU A 98 -0.86 -15.66 -8.13
N ILE A 99 -1.71 -14.93 -7.39
CA ILE A 99 -2.42 -13.77 -7.92
C ILE A 99 -1.43 -12.68 -8.33
N SER A 100 -0.37 -12.45 -7.54
CA SER A 100 0.68 -11.50 -7.89
C SER A 100 1.41 -11.90 -9.18
N ASP A 101 1.74 -13.19 -9.35
CA ASP A 101 2.38 -13.70 -10.56
C ASP A 101 1.46 -13.58 -11.78
N PHE A 102 0.18 -13.90 -11.63
CA PHE A 102 -0.83 -13.73 -12.69
C PHE A 102 -1.03 -12.26 -13.06
N ASP A 103 -0.99 -11.36 -12.06
CA ASP A 103 -1.03 -9.91 -12.26
C ASP A 103 0.13 -9.43 -13.13
N ASP A 104 1.35 -9.92 -12.86
CA ASP A 104 2.54 -9.60 -13.63
C ASP A 104 2.49 -10.17 -15.05
N VAL A 105 1.99 -11.39 -15.23
CA VAL A 105 1.75 -12.01 -16.55
C VAL A 105 0.82 -11.12 -17.40
N ASP A 106 -0.27 -10.66 -16.80
CA ASP A 106 -1.26 -9.84 -17.50
C ASP A 106 -0.75 -8.41 -17.76
N LYS A 107 -0.15 -7.74 -16.77
CA LYS A 107 0.42 -6.40 -16.92
C LYS A 107 1.54 -6.33 -17.96
N ASN A 108 2.25 -7.44 -18.15
CA ASN A 108 3.30 -7.54 -19.15
C ASN A 108 2.84 -8.17 -20.47
N LEU A 109 1.54 -8.44 -20.65
CA LEU A 109 0.98 -9.05 -21.85
C LEU A 109 1.73 -10.32 -22.27
N VAL A 110 2.15 -11.11 -21.27
CA VAL A 110 2.84 -12.37 -21.54
C VAL A 110 1.86 -13.40 -22.08
N ASP A 111 2.30 -14.19 -23.05
CA ASP A 111 1.59 -15.36 -23.52
C ASP A 111 1.68 -16.46 -22.45
N ALA A 112 0.59 -16.63 -21.70
CA ALA A 112 0.53 -17.52 -20.56
C ALA A 112 0.76 -18.98 -20.98
N ASP A 113 0.25 -19.41 -22.14
CA ASP A 113 0.40 -20.78 -22.61
C ASP A 113 1.86 -21.10 -22.91
N LYS A 114 2.59 -20.17 -23.53
CA LYS A 114 4.03 -20.32 -23.77
C LYS A 114 4.84 -20.24 -22.48
N LEU A 115 4.44 -19.36 -21.56
CA LEU A 115 5.14 -19.27 -20.27
C LEU A 115 5.03 -20.57 -19.50
N PHE A 116 3.82 -21.07 -19.32
CA PHE A 116 3.58 -22.28 -18.51
C PHE A 116 4.07 -23.56 -19.19
N SER A 117 4.05 -23.65 -20.54
CA SER A 117 4.67 -24.76 -21.26
C SER A 117 6.20 -24.75 -21.17
N ASN A 118 6.85 -23.58 -21.29
CA ASN A 118 8.30 -23.45 -21.14
C ASN A 118 8.78 -23.79 -19.72
N LEU A 119 7.98 -23.50 -18.71
CA LEU A 119 8.28 -23.90 -17.33
C LEU A 119 8.25 -25.44 -17.17
N GLN A 120 7.37 -26.11 -17.92
CA GLN A 120 7.31 -27.57 -17.97
C GLN A 120 8.53 -28.17 -18.68
N ASP A 121 9.03 -27.52 -19.73
CA ASP A 121 10.25 -27.93 -20.44
C ASP A 121 11.51 -27.69 -19.60
N LEU A 122 11.57 -26.57 -18.84
CA LEU A 122 12.63 -26.30 -17.84
C LEU A 122 12.66 -27.37 -16.75
N LYS A 123 11.50 -27.93 -16.36
CA LYS A 123 11.42 -29.06 -15.42
C LYS A 123 12.15 -30.28 -15.92
N ASN A 124 12.02 -30.62 -17.19
CA ASN A 124 12.72 -31.75 -17.82
C ASN A 124 14.24 -31.50 -17.91
N LEU A 125 14.68 -30.22 -17.90
CA LEU A 125 16.08 -29.79 -17.88
C LEU A 125 16.66 -29.69 -16.47
N ILE A 126 15.84 -29.47 -15.44
CA ILE A 126 16.29 -29.34 -14.02
C ILE A 126 16.73 -30.68 -13.42
N ASP A 127 16.39 -31.80 -14.03
CA ASP A 127 16.97 -33.09 -13.65
C ASP A 127 18.47 -33.19 -14.00
N ASP A 128 19.01 -32.29 -14.86
CA ASP A 128 20.43 -32.09 -15.16
C ASP A 128 20.86 -30.67 -14.68
N TYR A 129 21.32 -30.54 -13.46
CA TYR A 129 21.69 -29.29 -12.75
C TYR A 129 22.83 -28.45 -13.38
N GLU A 130 23.32 -28.77 -14.57
CA GLU A 130 24.52 -28.14 -15.16
C GLU A 130 24.29 -26.81 -15.91
N PHE A 131 23.04 -26.33 -16.04
CA PHE A 131 22.71 -25.18 -16.91
C PHE A 131 22.13 -23.94 -16.24
N LEU A 132 21.97 -23.93 -14.90
CA LEU A 132 21.50 -22.73 -14.17
C LEU A 132 22.67 -21.78 -13.90
N ASP A 133 22.48 -20.49 -14.11
CA ASP A 133 23.43 -19.51 -13.63
C ASP A 133 23.35 -19.41 -12.08
N LYS A 134 24.41 -18.87 -11.47
CA LYS A 134 24.52 -18.82 -10.00
C LYS A 134 23.39 -18.04 -9.32
N GLU A 135 22.84 -17.00 -9.98
CA GLU A 135 21.75 -16.18 -9.44
C GLU A 135 20.42 -16.94 -9.45
N GLN A 136 20.18 -17.74 -10.51
CA GLN A 136 19.00 -18.61 -10.61
C GLN A 136 19.09 -19.77 -9.60
N GLU A 137 20.26 -20.34 -9.42
CA GLU A 137 20.52 -21.38 -8.42
C GLU A 137 20.33 -20.86 -6.99
N GLU A 138 20.83 -19.66 -6.69
CA GLU A 138 20.66 -19.00 -5.39
C GLU A 138 19.19 -18.63 -5.12
N ALA A 139 18.45 -18.13 -6.11
CA ALA A 139 17.03 -17.83 -5.99
C ALA A 139 16.19 -19.08 -5.72
N ILE A 140 16.48 -20.18 -6.42
CA ILE A 140 15.84 -21.48 -6.20
C ILE A 140 16.24 -22.06 -4.85
N GLN A 141 17.51 -21.96 -4.45
CA GLN A 141 17.96 -22.40 -3.14
C GLN A 141 17.36 -21.58 -2.00
N GLN A 142 17.22 -20.26 -2.17
CA GLN A 142 16.60 -19.37 -1.18
C GLN A 142 15.11 -19.66 -1.02
N PHE A 143 14.42 -19.99 -2.10
CA PHE A 143 13.02 -20.44 -2.09
C PHE A 143 12.86 -21.77 -1.34
N PHE A 144 13.81 -22.71 -1.48
CA PHE A 144 13.79 -24.01 -0.83
C PHE A 144 14.45 -24.05 0.56
N GLN A 145 15.23 -23.04 0.97
CA GLN A 145 15.93 -23.00 2.28
C GLN A 145 14.98 -23.02 3.49
N ASN A 146 13.74 -22.61 3.32
CA ASN A 146 12.72 -22.60 4.39
C ASN A 146 12.08 -23.98 4.66
N PHE A 147 12.50 -25.05 3.95
CA PHE A 147 11.92 -26.38 4.07
C PHE A 147 12.94 -27.43 4.54
N SER A 148 12.58 -28.26 5.51
CA SER A 148 13.45 -29.35 6.01
C SER A 148 13.69 -30.43 4.94
N ILE A 149 14.87 -31.06 4.97
CA ILE A 149 15.36 -32.00 3.94
C ILE A 149 14.41 -33.18 3.69
N GLU A 150 13.74 -33.72 4.72
CA GLU A 150 12.81 -34.86 4.61
C GLU A 150 11.44 -34.50 3.98
N ARG A 151 11.02 -33.24 4.09
CA ARG A 151 9.82 -32.72 3.43
C ARG A 151 10.07 -32.25 1.98
N ARG A 152 11.33 -32.04 1.59
CA ARG A 152 11.71 -31.51 0.26
C ARG A 152 11.22 -32.39 -0.90
N THR A 153 11.29 -33.72 -0.79
CA THR A 153 10.93 -34.62 -1.90
C THR A 153 9.44 -34.60 -2.17
N VAL A 154 8.60 -34.73 -1.13
CA VAL A 154 7.14 -34.72 -1.26
C VAL A 154 6.59 -33.33 -1.66
N LEU A 155 7.21 -32.25 -1.15
CA LEU A 155 6.84 -30.88 -1.51
C LEU A 155 7.32 -30.54 -2.93
N LYS A 156 8.49 -31.04 -3.34
CA LYS A 156 8.99 -30.90 -4.72
C LYS A 156 8.05 -31.60 -5.73
N GLU A 157 7.59 -32.81 -5.44
CA GLU A 157 6.65 -33.52 -6.30
C GLU A 157 5.27 -32.81 -6.37
N LYS A 158 4.76 -32.35 -5.23
CA LYS A 158 3.50 -31.56 -5.19
C LYS A 158 3.63 -30.22 -5.95
N PHE A 159 4.73 -29.52 -5.78
CA PHE A 159 5.01 -28.27 -6.48
C PHE A 159 5.14 -28.50 -7.98
N ILE A 160 5.83 -29.55 -8.40
CA ILE A 160 5.97 -29.94 -9.80
C ILE A 160 4.62 -30.31 -10.44
N SER A 161 3.79 -31.09 -9.70
CA SER A 161 2.44 -31.43 -10.18
C SER A 161 1.50 -30.22 -10.27
N LEU A 162 1.73 -29.21 -9.44
CA LEU A 162 1.01 -27.94 -9.48
C LEU A 162 1.39 -27.14 -10.74
N TRP A 163 2.68 -27.10 -11.09
CA TRP A 163 3.16 -26.36 -12.26
C TRP A 163 2.56 -26.85 -13.56
N ASP A 164 2.35 -28.16 -13.69
CA ASP A 164 1.67 -28.75 -14.85
C ASP A 164 0.23 -28.25 -15.02
N LYS A 165 -0.37 -27.77 -13.94
CA LYS A 165 -1.76 -27.29 -13.89
C LYS A 165 -1.88 -25.76 -13.86
N LEU A 166 -0.77 -25.02 -13.70
CA LEU A 166 -0.82 -23.56 -13.55
C LEU A 166 -1.47 -22.84 -14.72
N GLY A 167 -1.22 -23.29 -15.96
CA GLY A 167 -1.86 -22.74 -17.13
C GLY A 167 -3.38 -22.91 -17.11
N THR A 168 -3.85 -24.12 -16.78
CA THR A 168 -5.27 -24.42 -16.63
C THR A 168 -5.90 -23.62 -15.51
N ILE A 169 -5.23 -23.55 -14.35
CA ILE A 169 -5.68 -22.76 -13.19
C ILE A 169 -5.80 -21.28 -13.57
N TYR A 170 -4.80 -20.72 -14.25
CA TYR A 170 -4.82 -19.32 -14.70
C TYR A 170 -6.03 -19.03 -15.61
N HIS A 171 -6.28 -19.85 -16.63
CA HIS A 171 -7.39 -19.63 -17.55
C HIS A 171 -8.74 -19.80 -16.86
N ARG A 172 -8.96 -20.88 -16.13
CA ARG A 172 -10.22 -21.12 -15.40
C ARG A 172 -10.48 -20.07 -14.33
N TYR A 173 -9.44 -19.60 -13.65
CA TYR A 173 -9.57 -18.53 -12.67
C TYR A 173 -10.04 -17.22 -13.32
N ARG A 174 -9.46 -16.85 -14.46
CA ARG A 174 -9.89 -15.67 -15.23
C ARG A 174 -11.33 -15.81 -15.73
N GLU A 175 -11.73 -16.98 -16.20
CA GLU A 175 -13.10 -17.26 -16.63
C GLU A 175 -14.08 -17.11 -15.45
N ASN A 176 -13.79 -17.73 -14.30
CA ASN A 176 -14.61 -17.61 -13.10
C ASN A 176 -14.75 -16.16 -12.63
N LEU A 177 -13.65 -15.40 -12.60
CA LEU A 177 -13.70 -13.98 -12.23
C LEU A 177 -14.50 -13.15 -13.25
N ALA A 178 -14.40 -13.47 -14.52
CA ALA A 178 -15.17 -12.79 -15.58
C ALA A 178 -16.69 -13.02 -15.41
N GLU A 179 -17.12 -14.25 -15.10
CA GLU A 179 -18.51 -14.58 -14.81
C GLU A 179 -19.03 -13.81 -13.56
N LEU A 180 -18.19 -13.65 -12.56
CA LEU A 180 -18.52 -12.87 -11.35
C LEU A 180 -18.47 -11.34 -11.57
N GLY A 181 -18.03 -10.88 -12.75
CA GLY A 181 -17.90 -9.45 -13.08
C GLY A 181 -16.78 -8.73 -12.29
N ILE A 182 -15.80 -9.49 -11.78
CA ILE A 182 -14.66 -8.96 -11.02
C ILE A 182 -13.33 -9.36 -11.69
N ALA A 183 -12.25 -8.66 -11.34
CA ALA A 183 -10.91 -8.96 -11.82
C ALA A 183 -9.85 -8.52 -10.81
N TYR A 184 -8.67 -9.18 -10.82
CA TYR A 184 -7.46 -8.60 -10.25
C TYR A 184 -6.92 -7.52 -11.21
N GLU A 185 -6.00 -6.68 -10.75
CA GLU A 185 -5.63 -5.46 -11.46
C GLU A 185 -5.04 -5.72 -12.85
N GLY A 186 -4.11 -6.66 -12.98
CA GLY A 186 -3.49 -7.04 -14.27
C GLY A 186 -4.49 -7.59 -15.27
N MET A 187 -5.40 -8.47 -14.84
CA MET A 187 -6.48 -8.97 -15.68
C MET A 187 -7.38 -7.83 -16.18
N LEU A 188 -7.73 -6.90 -15.29
CA LEU A 188 -8.52 -5.72 -15.63
C LEU A 188 -7.82 -4.89 -16.70
N TYR A 189 -6.51 -4.62 -16.53
CA TYR A 189 -5.71 -3.83 -17.46
C TYR A 189 -5.60 -4.50 -18.83
N ARG A 190 -5.30 -5.81 -18.86
CA ARG A 190 -5.20 -6.58 -20.08
C ARG A 190 -6.52 -6.60 -20.84
N ASN A 191 -7.64 -6.86 -20.16
CA ASN A 191 -8.96 -6.89 -20.79
C ASN A 191 -9.34 -5.53 -21.39
N VAL A 192 -8.99 -4.42 -20.70
CA VAL A 192 -9.19 -3.08 -21.26
C VAL A 192 -8.43 -2.93 -22.58
N ILE A 193 -7.15 -3.32 -22.65
CA ILE A 193 -6.34 -3.16 -23.87
C ILE A 193 -6.83 -4.06 -25.01
N GLU A 194 -7.27 -5.26 -24.71
CA GLU A 194 -7.77 -6.21 -25.71
C GLU A 194 -9.11 -5.77 -26.32
N GLN A 195 -9.91 -4.98 -25.57
CA GLN A 195 -11.26 -4.56 -25.98
C GLN A 195 -11.36 -3.05 -26.28
N LEU A 196 -10.23 -2.31 -26.22
CA LEU A 196 -10.24 -0.86 -26.32
C LEU A 196 -10.71 -0.38 -27.70
N ASP A 197 -11.81 0.33 -27.72
CA ASP A 197 -12.28 1.12 -28.88
C ASP A 197 -11.96 2.61 -28.63
N THR A 198 -10.91 3.11 -29.28
CA THR A 198 -10.46 4.50 -29.11
C THR A 198 -11.49 5.52 -29.59
N THR A 199 -12.45 5.14 -30.42
CA THR A 199 -13.52 6.03 -30.92
C THR A 199 -14.57 6.33 -29.85
N ARG A 200 -14.72 5.45 -28.85
CA ARG A 200 -15.69 5.57 -27.76
C ARG A 200 -15.14 6.23 -26.51
N LEU A 201 -13.89 6.66 -26.55
CA LEU A 201 -13.25 7.32 -25.41
C LEU A 201 -13.88 8.69 -25.16
N LYS A 202 -14.11 8.98 -23.87
CA LYS A 202 -14.84 10.17 -23.39
C LYS A 202 -14.12 11.48 -23.72
N TYR A 203 -12.78 11.51 -23.61
CA TYR A 203 -11.99 12.71 -23.76
C TYR A 203 -11.35 12.80 -25.13
N ASP A 204 -11.16 14.04 -25.61
CA ASP A 204 -10.50 14.30 -26.88
C ASP A 204 -8.98 14.11 -26.78
N LYS A 205 -8.38 14.51 -25.64
CA LYS A 205 -6.95 14.34 -25.37
C LYS A 205 -6.71 13.72 -24.00
N TYR A 206 -5.80 12.77 -23.95
CA TYR A 206 -5.27 12.11 -22.74
C TYR A 206 -3.82 12.58 -22.56
N ILE A 207 -3.57 13.26 -21.46
CA ILE A 207 -2.31 13.97 -21.19
C ILE A 207 -1.57 13.20 -20.10
N PHE A 208 -0.50 12.53 -20.46
CA PHE A 208 0.29 11.69 -19.54
C PHE A 208 1.44 12.50 -18.98
N VAL A 209 1.49 12.66 -17.63
CA VAL A 209 2.44 13.55 -16.98
C VAL A 209 3.27 12.78 -15.94
N GLY A 210 4.60 12.88 -16.05
CA GLY A 210 5.55 12.44 -15.04
C GLY A 210 5.68 10.93 -14.87
N PHE A 211 5.42 10.15 -15.91
CA PHE A 211 5.71 8.72 -15.96
C PHE A 211 7.21 8.48 -16.15
N ASN A 212 7.69 7.30 -15.72
CA ASN A 212 9.06 6.86 -15.93
C ASN A 212 9.10 5.42 -16.42
N VAL A 213 8.86 4.45 -15.54
CA VAL A 213 8.76 3.03 -15.90
C VAL A 213 7.35 2.73 -16.35
N LEU A 214 7.21 2.11 -17.52
CA LEU A 214 5.93 1.66 -18.07
C LEU A 214 5.96 0.13 -18.18
N ASN A 215 4.88 -0.52 -17.75
CA ASN A 215 4.65 -1.92 -18.09
C ASN A 215 4.19 -2.06 -19.57
N LYS A 216 4.05 -3.28 -20.05
CA LYS A 216 3.69 -3.48 -21.47
C LYS A 216 2.25 -3.07 -21.78
N VAL A 217 1.32 -3.24 -20.83
CA VAL A 217 -0.07 -2.77 -20.97
C VAL A 217 -0.12 -1.26 -21.11
N GLU A 218 0.55 -0.53 -20.23
CA GLU A 218 0.62 0.94 -20.29
C GLU A 218 1.29 1.41 -21.58
N THR A 219 2.38 0.77 -21.97
CA THR A 219 3.07 1.06 -23.23
C THR A 219 2.15 0.87 -24.45
N LYS A 220 1.36 -0.22 -24.45
CA LYS A 220 0.40 -0.50 -25.54
C LYS A 220 -0.74 0.50 -25.53
N PHE A 221 -1.24 0.87 -24.35
CA PHE A 221 -2.28 1.88 -24.19
C PHE A 221 -1.84 3.24 -24.72
N PHE A 222 -0.63 3.69 -24.35
CA PHE A 222 -0.06 4.94 -24.86
C PHE A 222 0.06 4.93 -26.39
N GLN A 223 0.51 3.81 -26.96
CA GLN A 223 0.61 3.65 -28.41
C GLN A 223 -0.75 3.76 -29.10
N LEU A 224 -1.77 3.06 -28.60
CA LEU A 224 -3.12 3.11 -29.16
C LEU A 224 -3.71 4.52 -29.14
N LEU A 225 -3.48 5.28 -28.08
CA LEU A 225 -3.94 6.67 -27.97
C LEU A 225 -3.12 7.61 -28.87
N GLN A 226 -1.82 7.39 -29.02
CA GLN A 226 -0.97 8.14 -29.92
C GLN A 226 -1.38 7.92 -31.39
N ASP A 227 -1.61 6.67 -31.79
CA ASP A 227 -2.05 6.31 -33.14
C ASP A 227 -3.44 6.91 -33.49
N ALA A 228 -4.28 7.12 -32.45
CA ALA A 228 -5.58 7.78 -32.58
C ALA A 228 -5.53 9.31 -32.48
N ASP A 229 -4.35 9.92 -32.42
CA ASP A 229 -4.12 11.35 -32.16
C ASP A 229 -4.83 11.86 -30.89
N LYS A 230 -4.87 11.02 -29.83
CA LYS A 230 -5.52 11.34 -28.56
C LYS A 230 -4.54 11.48 -27.38
N ALA A 231 -3.24 11.32 -27.58
CA ALA A 231 -2.23 11.37 -26.51
C ALA A 231 -1.33 12.60 -26.59
N MET A 232 -0.95 13.12 -25.42
CA MET A 232 0.14 14.08 -25.22
C MET A 232 1.01 13.58 -24.07
N PHE A 233 2.33 13.75 -24.18
CA PHE A 233 3.29 13.20 -23.21
C PHE A 233 4.18 14.28 -22.62
N TYR A 234 4.22 14.35 -21.30
CA TYR A 234 5.09 15.23 -20.53
C TYR A 234 5.98 14.40 -19.61
N TRP A 235 7.20 14.13 -20.07
CA TRP A 235 8.20 13.39 -19.32
C TRP A 235 9.01 14.34 -18.45
N ASP A 236 9.33 13.91 -17.24
CA ASP A 236 10.19 14.63 -16.32
C ASP A 236 11.55 13.92 -16.23
N TYR A 237 12.62 14.60 -16.62
CA TYR A 237 13.98 14.07 -16.67
C TYR A 237 15.02 15.19 -16.64
N ASP A 238 16.30 14.85 -16.55
CA ASP A 238 17.40 15.79 -16.76
C ASP A 238 18.37 15.27 -17.82
N LEU A 239 18.88 16.18 -18.64
CA LEU A 239 19.82 15.86 -19.71
C LEU A 239 21.13 15.27 -19.18
N PHE A 240 21.46 15.52 -17.91
CA PHE A 240 22.59 14.92 -17.25
C PHE A 240 22.52 13.37 -17.29
N TYR A 241 21.38 12.78 -16.96
CA TYR A 241 21.19 11.33 -16.95
C TYR A 241 20.87 10.72 -18.31
N THR A 242 20.32 11.51 -19.23
CA THR A 242 19.86 10.98 -20.53
C THR A 242 20.88 11.14 -21.66
N LYS A 243 21.73 12.19 -21.61
CA LYS A 243 22.70 12.48 -22.68
C LYS A 243 24.14 12.66 -22.20
N GLN A 244 24.36 13.20 -21.01
CA GLN A 244 25.70 13.61 -20.57
C GLN A 244 26.48 12.46 -19.90
N ILE A 245 25.79 11.54 -19.22
CA ILE A 245 26.37 10.30 -18.72
C ILE A 245 25.90 9.14 -19.59
N ALA A 246 26.81 8.53 -20.31
CA ALA A 246 26.51 7.36 -21.13
C ALA A 246 26.07 6.18 -20.25
N LYS A 247 24.87 5.62 -20.52
CA LYS A 247 24.31 4.42 -19.86
C LYS A 247 24.13 4.52 -18.35
N HIS A 248 23.66 5.66 -17.85
CA HIS A 248 23.22 5.74 -16.47
C HIS A 248 21.83 5.13 -16.31
N GLU A 249 21.63 4.27 -15.30
CA GLU A 249 20.36 3.56 -15.03
C GLU A 249 19.17 4.52 -14.91
N ALA A 250 19.32 5.65 -14.23
CA ALA A 250 18.27 6.67 -14.08
C ALA A 250 17.73 7.22 -15.42
N GLY A 251 18.52 7.15 -16.50
CA GLY A 251 18.12 7.59 -17.84
C GLY A 251 17.58 6.49 -18.73
N GLU A 252 17.68 5.22 -18.36
CA GLU A 252 17.40 4.09 -19.25
C GLU A 252 15.94 4.07 -19.74
N PHE A 253 14.99 4.07 -18.81
CA PHE A 253 13.56 4.02 -19.15
C PHE A 253 13.10 5.28 -19.89
N ILE A 254 13.52 6.44 -19.43
CA ILE A 254 13.21 7.73 -20.08
C ILE A 254 13.75 7.78 -21.52
N ASN A 255 14.97 7.35 -21.77
CA ASN A 255 15.53 7.31 -23.12
C ASN A 255 14.76 6.38 -24.05
N ARG A 256 14.22 5.26 -23.51
CA ARG A 256 13.37 4.34 -24.26
C ARG A 256 12.01 4.97 -24.57
N ASN A 257 11.43 5.64 -23.58
CA ASN A 257 10.12 6.27 -23.69
C ASN A 257 10.15 7.47 -24.66
N LEU A 258 11.14 8.36 -24.55
CA LEU A 258 11.30 9.54 -25.44
C LEU A 258 11.41 9.17 -26.92
N LYS A 259 11.97 7.99 -27.25
CA LYS A 259 12.05 7.50 -28.63
C LYS A 259 10.69 7.11 -29.18
N ARG A 260 9.78 6.59 -28.34
CA ARG A 260 8.44 6.12 -28.74
C ARG A 260 7.39 7.20 -28.60
N PHE A 261 7.47 7.96 -27.55
CA PHE A 261 6.51 8.97 -27.12
C PHE A 261 7.22 10.29 -26.91
N PRO A 262 7.37 11.13 -27.94
CA PRO A 262 8.08 12.41 -27.84
C PRO A 262 7.49 13.31 -26.75
N ASN A 263 8.38 14.04 -26.04
CA ASN A 263 7.94 15.00 -25.04
C ASN A 263 7.36 16.25 -25.72
N GLU A 264 6.28 16.79 -25.18
CA GLU A 264 5.67 18.04 -25.64
C GLU A 264 6.53 19.27 -25.33
N LEU A 265 7.31 19.22 -24.25
CA LEU A 265 8.22 20.31 -23.86
C LEU A 265 9.58 20.18 -24.55
N PRO A 266 10.22 21.33 -24.91
CA PRO A 266 11.53 21.34 -25.53
C PRO A 266 12.62 20.87 -24.54
N GLU A 267 13.68 20.25 -25.07
CA GLU A 267 14.81 19.75 -24.28
C GLU A 267 15.50 20.80 -23.42
N SER A 268 15.45 22.07 -23.83
CA SER A 268 16.04 23.21 -23.09
C SER A 268 15.45 23.38 -21.68
N CYS A 269 14.27 22.81 -21.40
CA CYS A 269 13.65 22.84 -20.09
C CYS A 269 14.31 21.86 -19.08
N PHE A 270 15.14 20.92 -19.55
CA PHE A 270 15.59 19.76 -18.79
C PHE A 270 17.11 19.73 -18.47
N ASP A 271 17.76 20.90 -18.43
CA ASP A 271 19.17 21.04 -18.00
C ASP A 271 19.27 21.88 -16.72
N THR A 272 18.75 21.32 -15.62
CA THR A 272 18.65 22.03 -14.35
C THR A 272 19.50 21.40 -13.23
N LEU A 273 19.89 20.14 -13.36
CA LEU A 273 20.62 19.43 -12.31
C LEU A 273 21.97 20.08 -11.98
N ARG A 274 22.65 20.62 -13.00
CA ARG A 274 23.95 21.28 -12.85
C ARG A 274 23.89 22.76 -12.41
N LYS A 275 22.69 23.33 -12.32
CA LYS A 275 22.55 24.69 -11.81
C LYS A 275 23.02 24.75 -10.34
N PRO A 276 23.64 25.84 -9.90
CA PRO A 276 24.10 25.99 -8.52
C PRO A 276 22.99 25.74 -7.52
N LYS A 277 23.28 24.93 -6.50
CA LYS A 277 22.39 24.62 -5.40
C LYS A 277 23.14 24.79 -4.08
N ASN A 278 22.44 25.20 -3.04
CA ASN A 278 22.99 25.19 -1.70
C ASN A 278 22.72 23.80 -1.07
N ILE A 279 23.76 22.97 -0.97
CA ILE A 279 23.66 21.63 -0.42
C ILE A 279 24.47 21.56 0.86
N ARG A 280 23.82 21.16 1.96
CA ARG A 280 24.44 20.97 3.26
C ARG A 280 24.28 19.53 3.72
N TYR A 281 25.38 18.86 4.06
CA TYR A 281 25.38 17.53 4.64
C TYR A 281 25.56 17.61 6.14
N ILE A 282 24.69 16.91 6.88
CA ILE A 282 24.69 16.90 8.34
C ILE A 282 24.70 15.44 8.80
N SER A 283 25.70 15.11 9.61
CA SER A 283 25.79 13.80 10.25
C SER A 283 25.23 13.87 11.68
N ALA A 284 24.40 12.90 12.03
CA ALA A 284 23.86 12.75 13.39
C ALA A 284 24.03 11.29 13.84
N SER A 285 24.22 11.08 15.14
CA SER A 285 24.51 9.77 15.72
C SER A 285 23.34 8.78 15.66
N THR A 286 22.11 9.28 15.54
CA THR A 286 20.88 8.48 15.46
C THR A 286 19.85 9.15 14.56
N GLU A 287 18.92 8.37 14.02
CA GLU A 287 17.80 8.91 13.23
C GLU A 287 16.92 9.89 14.05
N ASN A 288 16.71 9.61 15.33
CA ASN A 288 15.98 10.53 16.21
C ASN A 288 16.72 11.87 16.40
N ALA A 289 18.06 11.85 16.43
CA ALA A 289 18.85 13.08 16.46
C ALA A 289 18.73 13.87 15.16
N GLN A 290 18.57 13.20 14.01
CA GLN A 290 18.26 13.85 12.73
C GLN A 290 16.92 14.58 12.80
N ALA A 291 15.86 13.93 13.32
CA ALA A 291 14.55 14.57 13.49
C ALA A 291 14.61 15.81 14.39
N ARG A 292 15.41 15.77 15.46
CA ARG A 292 15.60 16.91 16.38
C ARG A 292 16.35 18.10 15.77
N PHE A 293 16.99 17.95 14.63
CA PHE A 293 17.59 19.07 13.90
C PHE A 293 16.55 19.89 13.14
N LEU A 294 15.34 19.37 12.95
CA LEU A 294 14.29 20.02 12.18
C LEU A 294 13.97 21.45 12.62
N PRO A 295 13.87 21.81 13.93
CA PRO A 295 13.62 23.19 14.36
C PRO A 295 14.69 24.19 13.85
N GLU A 296 15.99 23.82 13.89
CA GLU A 296 17.08 24.66 13.39
C GLU A 296 16.96 24.87 11.86
N TRP A 297 16.64 23.79 11.13
CA TRP A 297 16.42 23.87 9.69
C TRP A 297 15.21 24.75 9.35
N VAL A 298 14.08 24.57 10.01
CA VAL A 298 12.86 25.36 9.81
C VAL A 298 13.13 26.84 10.07
N GLN A 299 13.80 27.18 11.19
CA GLN A 299 14.14 28.56 11.51
C GLN A 299 15.01 29.21 10.44
N SER A 300 15.93 28.46 9.84
CA SER A 300 16.80 28.93 8.76
C SER A 300 16.09 29.10 7.42
N THR A 301 15.01 28.35 7.16
CA THR A 301 14.32 28.29 5.88
C THR A 301 13.03 29.10 5.81
N LEU A 302 12.27 29.23 6.89
CA LEU A 302 11.04 30.04 6.92
C LEU A 302 11.29 31.52 6.60
N SER A 303 12.47 32.03 6.92
CA SER A 303 12.87 33.40 6.56
C SER A 303 13.15 33.60 5.07
N THR A 304 13.37 32.54 4.31
CA THR A 304 13.75 32.56 2.90
C THR A 304 12.65 32.10 1.95
N ALA A 305 11.62 31.39 2.45
CA ALA A 305 10.48 30.93 1.70
C ALA A 305 9.35 31.97 1.77
N ASN A 306 8.71 32.24 0.65
CA ASN A 306 7.53 33.10 0.62
C ASN A 306 6.29 32.41 1.25
N GLU A 307 6.23 31.08 1.12
CA GLU A 307 5.12 30.26 1.59
C GLU A 307 5.63 28.97 2.24
N GLU A 308 4.95 28.51 3.29
CA GLU A 308 5.30 27.26 4.01
C GLU A 308 5.34 26.05 3.05
N LYS A 309 4.47 26.00 2.02
CA LYS A 309 4.38 24.92 1.03
C LYS A 309 5.62 24.75 0.13
N GLU A 310 6.51 25.76 0.09
CA GLU A 310 7.78 25.68 -0.63
C GLU A 310 8.83 24.84 0.10
N ASN A 311 8.52 24.37 1.33
CA ASN A 311 9.40 23.58 2.17
C ASN A 311 8.92 22.14 2.26
N ALA A 312 9.83 21.18 2.09
CA ALA A 312 9.54 19.76 2.23
C ALA A 312 10.51 19.04 3.17
N VAL A 313 9.95 18.22 4.04
CA VAL A 313 10.65 17.24 4.87
C VAL A 313 10.43 15.87 4.23
N VAL A 314 11.49 15.28 3.69
CA VAL A 314 11.43 14.01 2.99
C VAL A 314 12.03 12.91 3.86
N LEU A 315 11.26 11.86 4.12
CA LEU A 315 11.64 10.74 4.96
C LEU A 315 12.08 9.56 4.08
N CYS A 316 13.38 9.24 4.10
CA CYS A 316 13.89 8.01 3.47
C CYS A 316 13.48 6.77 4.29
N ASN A 317 13.32 6.92 5.61
CA ASN A 317 12.71 5.95 6.51
C ASN A 317 11.41 6.53 7.08
N GLU A 318 10.27 6.02 6.61
CA GLU A 318 8.94 6.51 7.01
C GLU A 318 8.63 6.27 8.51
N ALA A 319 9.36 5.36 9.17
CA ALA A 319 9.22 5.15 10.62
C ALA A 319 9.57 6.39 11.47
N LEU A 320 10.30 7.36 10.88
CA LEU A 320 10.61 8.64 11.52
C LEU A 320 9.44 9.64 11.54
N LEU A 321 8.29 9.31 10.99
CA LEU A 321 7.17 10.26 10.92
C LEU A 321 6.80 10.82 12.31
N LEU A 322 6.61 9.97 13.33
CA LEU A 322 6.27 10.44 14.68
C LEU A 322 7.37 11.31 15.32
N PRO A 323 8.65 10.91 15.34
CA PRO A 323 9.73 11.78 15.79
C PRO A 323 9.77 13.14 15.07
N VAL A 324 9.50 13.16 13.78
CA VAL A 324 9.45 14.39 12.97
C VAL A 324 8.27 15.26 13.40
N LEU A 325 7.07 14.72 13.51
CA LEU A 325 5.88 15.47 13.94
C LEU A 325 6.06 16.12 15.33
N HIS A 326 6.69 15.38 16.25
CA HIS A 326 7.03 15.94 17.57
C HIS A 326 8.15 16.99 17.56
N SER A 327 8.93 17.06 16.47
CA SER A 327 10.04 18.00 16.33
C SER A 327 9.68 19.21 15.48
N ILE A 328 8.50 19.27 14.88
CA ILE A 328 8.03 20.45 14.14
C ILE A 328 7.79 21.60 15.12
N PRO A 329 8.44 22.76 14.94
CA PRO A 329 8.27 23.89 15.84
C PRO A 329 6.89 24.55 15.66
N GLN A 330 6.41 25.22 16.72
CA GLN A 330 5.07 25.86 16.75
C GLN A 330 4.91 27.03 15.77
N GLU A 331 6.01 27.55 15.26
CA GLU A 331 6.02 28.61 14.24
C GLU A 331 5.48 28.14 12.89
N VAL A 332 5.52 26.82 12.61
CA VAL A 332 4.89 26.21 11.43
C VAL A 332 3.41 26.08 11.68
N LYS A 333 2.61 26.87 10.98
CA LYS A 333 1.16 26.93 11.20
C LYS A 333 0.42 25.74 10.57
N ASN A 334 0.88 25.32 9.40
CA ASN A 334 0.23 24.26 8.64
C ASN A 334 1.25 23.20 8.22
N VAL A 335 0.90 21.96 8.43
CA VAL A 335 1.68 20.79 8.02
C VAL A 335 0.80 19.85 7.23
N ASN A 336 1.24 19.52 6.04
CA ASN A 336 0.59 18.51 5.21
C ASN A 336 1.40 17.21 5.22
N ILE A 337 0.83 16.16 5.77
CA ILE A 337 1.45 14.83 5.82
C ILE A 337 0.89 14.02 4.66
N THR A 338 1.77 13.64 3.76
CA THR A 338 1.36 12.99 2.51
C THR A 338 1.48 11.48 2.53
N MET A 339 2.25 10.94 3.45
CA MET A 339 2.36 9.50 3.68
C MET A 339 1.25 9.00 4.61
N GLY A 340 0.83 7.76 4.43
CA GLY A 340 -0.08 7.15 5.38
C GLY A 340 0.65 6.70 6.63
N PHE A 341 0.02 6.84 7.80
CA PHE A 341 0.58 6.28 9.03
C PHE A 341 0.29 4.78 9.11
N PRO A 342 1.29 3.91 9.35
CA PRO A 342 1.06 2.47 9.45
C PRO A 342 0.11 2.14 10.61
N LEU A 343 -1.01 1.49 10.32
CA LEU A 343 -1.98 1.08 11.35
C LEU A 343 -1.32 0.18 12.39
N ALA A 344 -0.33 -0.61 12.00
CA ALA A 344 0.45 -1.49 12.88
C ALA A 344 1.17 -0.75 14.01
N GLN A 345 1.42 0.55 13.88
CA GLN A 345 2.06 1.37 14.90
C GLN A 345 1.07 2.07 15.84
N THR A 346 -0.22 1.77 15.71
CA THR A 346 -1.27 2.36 16.54
C THR A 346 -1.62 1.51 17.75
N PRO A 347 -2.10 2.10 18.85
CA PRO A 347 -2.56 1.35 20.03
C PRO A 347 -3.72 0.39 19.70
N VAL A 348 -4.59 0.72 18.73
CA VAL A 348 -5.72 -0.15 18.38
C VAL A 348 -5.25 -1.47 17.76
N TYR A 349 -4.17 -1.45 16.98
CA TYR A 349 -3.60 -2.68 16.42
C TYR A 349 -3.08 -3.62 17.51
N SER A 350 -2.30 -3.08 18.46
CA SER A 350 -1.80 -3.89 19.58
C SER A 350 -2.93 -4.44 20.45
N PHE A 351 -3.99 -3.64 20.66
CA PHE A 351 -5.18 -4.07 21.41
C PHE A 351 -5.93 -5.20 20.69
N ILE A 352 -6.18 -5.07 19.37
CA ILE A 352 -6.86 -6.10 18.58
C ILE A 352 -6.08 -7.41 18.61
N ASN A 353 -4.75 -7.36 18.44
CA ASN A 353 -3.92 -8.56 18.51
C ASN A 353 -3.96 -9.19 19.91
N ALA A 354 -3.88 -8.40 20.98
CA ALA A 354 -4.00 -8.92 22.35
C ALA A 354 -5.39 -9.52 22.63
N ALA A 355 -6.46 -8.91 22.12
CA ALA A 355 -7.82 -9.42 22.26
C ALA A 355 -8.05 -10.74 21.48
N MET A 356 -7.50 -10.81 20.26
CA MET A 356 -7.51 -12.06 19.48
C MET A 356 -6.70 -13.15 20.16
N GLU A 357 -5.49 -12.85 20.63
CA GLU A 357 -4.63 -13.81 21.34
C GLU A 357 -5.29 -14.31 22.62
N LEU A 358 -5.97 -13.44 23.37
CA LEU A 358 -6.73 -13.79 24.56
C LEU A 358 -7.79 -14.87 24.26
N GLN A 359 -8.54 -14.72 23.18
CA GLN A 359 -9.64 -15.61 22.82
C GLN A 359 -9.18 -16.90 22.11
N THR A 360 -8.11 -16.84 21.31
CA THR A 360 -7.64 -18.00 20.53
C THR A 360 -6.68 -18.90 21.29
N ASN A 361 -5.63 -18.33 21.88
CA ASN A 361 -4.58 -19.07 22.58
C ASN A 361 -4.68 -18.94 24.11
N GLY A 362 -5.22 -17.82 24.59
CA GLY A 362 -5.35 -17.52 26.01
C GLY A 362 -6.46 -18.32 26.70
N TYR A 363 -7.59 -18.55 26.02
CA TYR A 363 -8.69 -19.33 26.58
C TYR A 363 -8.53 -20.83 26.28
N ARG A 364 -8.41 -21.62 27.34
CA ARG A 364 -8.29 -23.07 27.23
C ARG A 364 -9.67 -23.71 27.36
N THR A 365 -10.28 -24.12 26.26
CA THR A 365 -11.61 -24.73 26.22
C THR A 365 -11.73 -25.97 27.08
N ALA A 366 -10.68 -26.81 27.16
CA ALA A 366 -10.64 -28.02 27.95
C ALA A 366 -10.78 -27.77 29.47
N THR A 367 -10.33 -26.62 29.98
CA THR A 367 -10.37 -26.30 31.42
C THR A 367 -11.32 -25.16 31.75
N GLY A 368 -11.82 -24.44 30.73
CA GLY A 368 -12.65 -23.24 30.89
C GLY A 368 -11.92 -22.06 31.54
N ARG A 369 -10.59 -21.97 31.38
CA ARG A 369 -9.74 -20.99 32.05
C ARG A 369 -8.90 -20.19 31.05
N PHE A 370 -8.59 -18.95 31.43
CA PHE A 370 -7.61 -18.13 30.71
C PHE A 370 -6.18 -18.37 31.21
N THR A 371 -5.18 -18.09 30.39
CA THR A 371 -3.78 -18.03 30.81
C THR A 371 -3.46 -16.65 31.37
N TYR A 372 -2.72 -16.59 32.46
CA TYR A 372 -2.33 -15.31 33.11
C TYR A 372 -1.58 -14.39 32.15
N GLU A 373 -0.72 -14.93 31.29
CA GLU A 373 0.10 -14.17 30.36
C GLU A 373 -0.78 -13.29 29.45
N THR A 374 -1.78 -13.88 28.80
CA THR A 374 -2.69 -13.15 27.90
C THR A 374 -3.62 -12.21 28.64
N VAL A 375 -4.09 -12.61 29.85
CA VAL A 375 -4.89 -11.76 30.73
C VAL A 375 -4.10 -10.54 31.19
N SER A 376 -2.87 -10.72 31.69
CA SER A 376 -2.03 -9.64 32.14
C SER A 376 -1.66 -8.68 30.99
N ALA A 377 -1.37 -9.21 29.79
CA ALA A 377 -1.08 -8.40 28.62
C ALA A 377 -2.21 -7.43 28.27
N ILE A 378 -3.47 -7.93 28.24
CA ILE A 378 -4.61 -7.08 27.89
C ILE A 378 -5.04 -6.16 29.04
N LEU A 379 -4.93 -6.57 30.31
CA LEU A 379 -5.21 -5.71 31.45
C LEU A 379 -4.24 -4.54 31.57
N LYS A 380 -2.99 -4.71 31.17
CA LYS A 380 -1.97 -3.63 31.12
C LYS A 380 -2.13 -2.69 29.94
N HIS A 381 -2.94 -3.06 28.94
CA HIS A 381 -3.11 -2.23 27.77
C HIS A 381 -3.77 -0.88 28.11
N PRO A 382 -3.29 0.25 27.54
CA PRO A 382 -3.83 1.58 27.87
C PRO A 382 -5.33 1.70 27.71
N TYR A 383 -5.91 1.15 26.64
CA TYR A 383 -7.36 1.19 26.43
C TYR A 383 -8.14 0.45 27.49
N THR A 384 -7.65 -0.71 27.94
CA THR A 384 -8.31 -1.46 29.04
C THR A 384 -8.31 -0.64 30.33
N ARG A 385 -7.19 0.01 30.67
CA ARG A 385 -7.07 0.85 31.88
C ARG A 385 -7.92 2.11 31.82
N GLN A 386 -8.14 2.67 30.62
CA GLN A 386 -9.01 3.83 30.46
C GLN A 386 -10.51 3.48 30.52
N LEU A 387 -10.90 2.28 30.06
CA LEU A 387 -12.29 1.83 30.03
C LEU A 387 -12.73 1.09 31.31
N SER A 388 -11.79 0.59 32.10
CA SER A 388 -12.07 -0.11 33.35
C SER A 388 -11.13 0.33 34.47
N ILE A 389 -11.69 0.92 35.52
CA ILE A 389 -10.96 1.27 36.75
C ILE A 389 -10.50 0.02 37.52
N ASN A 390 -11.14 -1.14 37.26
CA ASN A 390 -10.83 -2.40 37.91
C ASN A 390 -9.68 -3.16 37.25
N ALA A 391 -9.21 -2.74 36.06
CA ALA A 391 -8.18 -3.45 35.31
C ALA A 391 -6.85 -3.54 36.06
N GLU A 392 -6.37 -2.44 36.64
CA GLU A 392 -5.10 -2.41 37.39
C GLU A 392 -5.19 -3.12 38.75
N PRO A 393 -6.25 -2.93 39.59
CA PRO A 393 -6.43 -3.70 40.81
C PRO A 393 -6.50 -5.20 40.56
N LEU A 394 -7.24 -5.62 39.54
CA LEU A 394 -7.38 -7.03 39.16
C LEU A 394 -6.03 -7.64 38.75
N GLU A 395 -5.25 -6.95 37.93
CA GLU A 395 -3.93 -7.41 37.51
C GLU A 395 -2.97 -7.58 38.70
N ARG A 396 -2.97 -6.61 39.64
CA ARG A 396 -2.18 -6.70 40.86
C ARG A 396 -2.60 -7.86 41.76
N GLU A 397 -3.90 -8.11 41.89
CA GLU A 397 -4.44 -9.24 42.66
C GLU A 397 -4.02 -10.58 42.07
N LEU A 398 -4.18 -10.77 40.76
CA LEU A 398 -3.77 -11.98 40.04
C LEU A 398 -2.27 -12.25 40.21
N THR A 399 -1.45 -11.22 40.14
CA THR A 399 0.00 -11.29 40.36
C THR A 399 0.32 -11.69 41.79
N LYS A 400 -0.29 -11.02 42.80
CA LYS A 400 -0.06 -11.26 44.21
C LYS A 400 -0.46 -12.68 44.64
N THR A 401 -1.53 -13.20 44.05
CA THR A 401 -2.05 -14.52 44.37
C THR A 401 -1.47 -15.65 43.52
N ASN A 402 -0.51 -15.34 42.61
CA ASN A 402 0.06 -16.28 41.64
C ASN A 402 -1.02 -17.04 40.85
N ARG A 403 -2.05 -16.35 40.39
CA ARG A 403 -3.19 -16.92 39.68
C ARG A 403 -2.85 -17.14 38.21
N PHE A 404 -2.20 -18.27 37.88
CA PHE A 404 -1.75 -18.60 36.53
C PHE A 404 -2.88 -18.94 35.54
N TYR A 405 -4.00 -19.45 36.05
CA TYR A 405 -5.17 -19.89 35.27
C TYR A 405 -6.48 -19.38 35.86
N PRO A 406 -6.77 -18.06 35.72
CA PRO A 406 -8.01 -17.50 36.25
C PRO A 406 -9.25 -18.01 35.49
N LEU A 407 -10.37 -18.13 36.20
CA LEU A 407 -11.69 -18.41 35.59
C LEU A 407 -12.27 -17.11 34.99
N PRO A 408 -13.10 -17.17 33.93
CA PRO A 408 -13.81 -16.02 33.44
C PRO A 408 -14.62 -15.25 34.50
N SER A 409 -15.21 -15.96 35.47
CA SER A 409 -15.96 -15.36 36.57
C SER A 409 -15.11 -14.52 37.52
N GLU A 410 -13.81 -14.81 37.64
CA GLU A 410 -12.86 -14.07 38.47
C GLU A 410 -12.39 -12.75 37.79
N LEU A 411 -12.60 -12.61 36.48
CA LEU A 411 -12.12 -11.49 35.66
C LEU A 411 -13.23 -10.47 35.34
N LYS A 412 -14.48 -10.80 35.52
CA LYS A 412 -15.66 -10.02 35.11
C LYS A 412 -16.07 -9.04 36.21
N MET A 413 -15.26 -7.97 36.41
CA MET A 413 -15.45 -6.98 37.48
C MET A 413 -16.35 -5.79 37.10
N ASP A 414 -16.49 -5.48 35.81
CA ASP A 414 -17.34 -4.42 35.28
C ASP A 414 -17.81 -4.78 33.85
N ASP A 415 -18.66 -3.93 33.26
CA ASP A 415 -19.27 -4.19 31.95
C ASP A 415 -18.24 -4.37 30.83
N PHE A 416 -17.15 -3.60 30.85
CA PHE A 416 -16.11 -3.73 29.84
C PHE A 416 -15.32 -5.04 30.03
N LEU A 417 -14.92 -5.37 31.24
CA LEU A 417 -14.23 -6.62 31.54
C LEU A 417 -15.13 -7.85 31.34
N ILE A 418 -16.46 -7.73 31.52
CA ILE A 418 -17.42 -8.77 31.16
C ILE A 418 -17.35 -9.06 29.67
N LYS A 419 -17.38 -8.02 28.81
CA LYS A 419 -17.25 -8.20 27.35
C LYS A 419 -15.89 -8.81 27.02
N LEU A 420 -14.82 -8.29 27.58
CA LEU A 420 -13.45 -8.68 27.31
C LEU A 420 -13.16 -10.14 27.63
N PHE A 421 -13.62 -10.63 28.78
CA PHE A 421 -13.36 -11.98 29.30
C PHE A 421 -14.53 -12.97 29.13
N THR A 422 -15.51 -12.64 28.31
CA THR A 422 -16.50 -13.64 27.87
C THR A 422 -15.90 -14.47 26.73
N PRO A 423 -15.72 -15.79 26.93
CA PRO A 423 -15.17 -16.66 25.90
C PRO A 423 -16.01 -16.62 24.63
N ARG A 424 -15.33 -16.57 23.48
CA ARG A 424 -15.93 -16.60 22.14
C ARG A 424 -15.40 -17.80 21.37
N SER A 425 -16.30 -18.50 20.69
CA SER A 425 -15.96 -19.68 19.90
C SER A 425 -16.47 -19.49 18.48
N GLY A 426 -15.61 -19.57 17.52
CA GLY A 426 -15.98 -19.40 16.12
C GLY A 426 -15.63 -18.02 15.54
N ILE A 427 -15.44 -18.02 14.23
CA ILE A 427 -14.91 -16.87 13.50
C ILE A 427 -15.87 -15.67 13.48
N LYS A 428 -17.17 -15.92 13.39
CA LYS A 428 -18.20 -14.87 13.40
C LYS A 428 -18.26 -14.16 14.75
N GLU A 429 -18.33 -14.92 15.85
CA GLU A 429 -18.34 -14.37 17.20
C GLU A 429 -17.07 -13.57 17.55
N LEU A 430 -15.91 -13.97 16.99
CA LEU A 430 -14.66 -13.22 17.18
C LEU A 430 -14.69 -11.87 16.44
N CYS A 431 -15.27 -11.79 15.25
CA CYS A 431 -15.44 -10.53 14.55
C CYS A 431 -16.42 -9.59 15.29
N ASP A 432 -17.55 -10.12 15.77
CA ASP A 432 -18.51 -9.36 16.59
C ASP A 432 -17.84 -8.83 17.88
N TYR A 433 -17.10 -9.68 18.57
CA TYR A 433 -16.33 -9.32 19.76
C TYR A 433 -15.37 -8.15 19.50
N LEU A 434 -14.57 -8.21 18.44
CA LEU A 434 -13.64 -7.13 18.09
C LEU A 434 -14.38 -5.84 17.75
N THR A 435 -15.47 -5.91 16.99
CA THR A 435 -16.24 -4.72 16.62
C THR A 435 -16.92 -4.07 17.82
N GLU A 436 -17.41 -4.85 18.79
CA GLU A 436 -17.93 -4.35 20.07
C GLU A 436 -16.85 -3.63 20.88
N LEU A 437 -15.67 -4.21 21.03
CA LEU A 437 -14.55 -3.60 21.75
C LEU A 437 -14.07 -2.31 21.10
N ILE A 438 -13.96 -2.27 19.77
CA ILE A 438 -13.57 -1.04 19.03
C ILE A 438 -14.60 0.06 19.23
N LYS A 439 -15.91 -0.27 19.26
CA LYS A 439 -16.97 0.71 19.56
C LYS A 439 -16.79 1.29 20.96
N ASP A 440 -16.54 0.46 21.98
CA ASP A 440 -16.31 0.94 23.34
C ASP A 440 -15.07 1.87 23.40
N ILE A 441 -13.95 1.48 22.77
CA ILE A 441 -12.76 2.32 22.68
C ILE A 441 -13.05 3.65 21.98
N SER A 442 -13.90 3.66 20.96
CA SER A 442 -14.25 4.88 20.21
C SER A 442 -14.93 5.94 21.10
N LEU A 443 -15.53 5.55 22.22
CA LEU A 443 -16.15 6.48 23.16
C LEU A 443 -15.12 7.36 23.86
N LEU A 444 -13.86 6.88 24.04
CA LEU A 444 -12.77 7.66 24.64
C LEU A 444 -12.39 8.90 23.83
N TYR A 445 -12.73 8.92 22.54
CA TYR A 445 -12.37 9.99 21.60
C TYR A 445 -13.58 10.84 21.15
N ARG A 446 -14.73 10.74 21.86
CA ARG A 446 -15.96 11.47 21.51
C ARG A 446 -16.00 12.92 22.00
N GLU A 447 -15.31 13.22 23.08
CA GLU A 447 -15.26 14.57 23.62
C GLU A 447 -14.40 15.47 22.72
N GLU A 448 -14.95 16.64 22.41
CA GLU A 448 -14.37 17.70 21.58
C GLU A 448 -13.15 18.33 22.30
N SER A 449 -12.03 17.63 22.33
CA SER A 449 -10.76 18.31 22.56
C SER A 449 -10.33 18.96 21.26
N GLU A 450 -10.09 20.26 21.31
CA GLU A 450 -9.64 21.18 20.26
C GLU A 450 -9.34 20.55 18.89
N TYR A 451 -10.03 20.99 17.86
CA TYR A 451 -10.09 20.51 16.47
C TYR A 451 -8.74 20.31 15.76
N ASN A 452 -7.61 20.51 16.42
CA ASN A 452 -6.27 20.53 15.84
C ASN A 452 -5.26 19.51 16.39
N ASP A 453 -5.67 18.54 17.23
CA ASP A 453 -4.73 17.51 17.65
C ASP A 453 -4.63 16.39 16.60
N ILE A 454 -3.55 16.43 15.81
CA ILE A 454 -3.19 15.45 14.77
C ILE A 454 -3.22 14.02 15.32
N PHE A 455 -2.82 13.80 16.58
CA PHE A 455 -2.79 12.48 17.19
C PHE A 455 -4.19 11.95 17.52
N ASN A 456 -5.08 12.79 18.03
CA ASN A 456 -6.48 12.40 18.26
C ASN A 456 -7.18 12.04 16.95
N GLN A 457 -6.96 12.82 15.91
CA GLN A 457 -7.47 12.51 14.59
C GLN A 457 -6.92 11.17 14.06
N LEU A 458 -5.61 10.93 14.20
CA LEU A 458 -4.97 9.68 13.82
C LEU A 458 -5.59 8.48 14.54
N TYR A 459 -5.81 8.58 15.87
CA TYR A 459 -6.39 7.49 16.64
C TYR A 459 -7.86 7.21 16.25
N ARG A 460 -8.65 8.23 16.02
CA ARG A 460 -10.03 8.08 15.52
C ARG A 460 -10.06 7.38 14.17
N GLU A 461 -9.24 7.81 13.22
CA GLU A 461 -9.12 7.18 11.91
C GLU A 461 -8.61 5.75 11.99
N SER A 462 -7.69 5.45 12.92
CA SER A 462 -7.19 4.10 13.15
C SER A 462 -8.29 3.16 13.64
N LEU A 463 -9.15 3.62 14.54
CA LEU A 463 -10.32 2.87 15.02
C LEU A 463 -11.33 2.64 13.90
N PHE A 464 -11.64 3.69 13.11
CA PHE A 464 -12.55 3.58 11.97
C PHE A 464 -12.03 2.59 10.91
N LYS A 465 -10.74 2.68 10.56
CA LYS A 465 -10.11 1.77 9.61
C LYS A 465 -10.12 0.32 10.10
N SER A 466 -9.82 0.10 11.38
CA SER A 466 -9.87 -1.22 12.00
C SER A 466 -11.29 -1.79 12.01
N TYR A 467 -12.26 -0.98 12.41
CA TYR A 467 -13.68 -1.36 12.41
C TYR A 467 -14.17 -1.75 11.01
N THR A 468 -13.90 -0.93 10.00
CA THR A 468 -14.32 -1.21 8.62
C THR A 468 -13.64 -2.46 8.06
N THR A 469 -12.38 -2.70 8.41
CA THR A 469 -11.63 -3.89 7.99
C THR A 469 -12.22 -5.17 8.61
N ILE A 470 -12.53 -5.15 9.91
CA ILE A 470 -13.11 -6.31 10.60
C ILE A 470 -14.53 -6.58 10.09
N ASN A 471 -15.35 -5.55 9.89
CA ASN A 471 -16.69 -5.72 9.31
C ASN A 471 -16.66 -6.28 7.88
N ARG A 472 -15.64 -5.94 7.09
CA ARG A 472 -15.45 -6.53 5.77
C ARG A 472 -15.15 -8.04 5.88
N LEU A 473 -14.27 -8.45 6.79
CA LEU A 473 -14.03 -9.88 7.06
C LEU A 473 -15.30 -10.59 7.55
N TYR A 474 -16.03 -9.95 8.46
CA TYR A 474 -17.31 -10.44 8.95
C TYR A 474 -18.31 -10.68 7.80
N SER A 475 -18.43 -9.74 6.87
CA SER A 475 -19.32 -9.90 5.70
C SER A 475 -18.94 -11.09 4.82
N LEU A 476 -17.64 -11.31 4.56
CA LEU A 476 -17.17 -12.46 3.80
C LEU A 476 -17.42 -13.80 4.53
N ILE A 477 -17.36 -13.79 5.86
CA ILE A 477 -17.70 -14.95 6.67
C ILE A 477 -19.23 -15.20 6.64
N GLU A 478 -20.03 -14.16 6.72
CA GLU A 478 -21.49 -14.23 6.72
C GLU A 478 -22.05 -14.75 5.38
N THR A 479 -21.48 -14.30 4.27
CA THR A 479 -21.84 -14.78 2.92
C THR A 479 -21.30 -16.19 2.62
N GLY A 480 -20.46 -16.77 3.50
CA GLY A 480 -19.83 -18.07 3.28
C GLY A 480 -18.66 -18.05 2.28
N GLU A 481 -18.26 -16.88 1.81
CA GLU A 481 -17.10 -16.70 0.92
C GLU A 481 -15.77 -16.98 1.64
N LEU A 482 -15.72 -16.70 2.95
CA LEU A 482 -14.55 -16.95 3.80
C LEU A 482 -14.90 -17.96 4.90
N ASN A 483 -14.38 -19.18 4.78
CA ASN A 483 -14.52 -20.22 5.80
C ASN A 483 -13.14 -20.73 6.21
N VAL A 484 -12.63 -20.24 7.32
CA VAL A 484 -11.28 -20.51 7.84
C VAL A 484 -11.33 -20.89 9.31
N ARG A 485 -10.23 -21.45 9.85
CA ARG A 485 -10.07 -21.68 11.29
C ARG A 485 -9.79 -20.35 12.02
N THR A 486 -10.00 -20.34 13.32
CA THR A 486 -9.78 -19.17 14.18
C THR A 486 -8.34 -18.65 14.11
N ASP A 487 -7.35 -19.54 14.04
CA ASP A 487 -5.92 -19.18 13.88
C ASP A 487 -5.64 -18.47 12.56
N THR A 488 -6.28 -18.91 11.48
CA THR A 488 -6.14 -18.24 10.18
C THR A 488 -6.85 -16.90 10.18
N LEU A 489 -8.05 -16.81 10.78
CA LEU A 489 -8.71 -15.52 10.96
C LEU A 489 -7.81 -14.53 11.71
N ARG A 490 -7.18 -14.97 12.81
CA ARG A 490 -6.24 -14.14 13.58
C ARG A 490 -5.08 -13.64 12.69
N ARG A 491 -4.45 -14.54 11.92
CA ARG A 491 -3.38 -14.17 10.98
C ARG A 491 -3.86 -13.22 9.89
N LEU A 492 -5.05 -13.45 9.33
CA LEU A 492 -5.65 -12.57 8.33
C LEU A 492 -5.93 -11.18 8.89
N VAL A 493 -6.57 -11.09 10.05
CA VAL A 493 -6.81 -9.80 10.72
C VAL A 493 -5.51 -9.06 10.93
N SER A 494 -4.50 -9.72 11.52
CA SER A 494 -3.19 -9.11 11.75
C SER A 494 -2.54 -8.66 10.44
N LYS A 495 -2.54 -9.49 9.39
CA LYS A 495 -1.94 -9.19 8.09
C LYS A 495 -2.62 -8.00 7.39
N VAL A 496 -3.95 -8.00 7.31
CA VAL A 496 -4.70 -6.93 6.65
C VAL A 496 -4.54 -5.61 7.39
N LEU A 497 -4.54 -5.63 8.73
CA LEU A 497 -4.30 -4.44 9.52
C LEU A 497 -2.85 -3.93 9.38
N THR A 498 -1.86 -4.83 9.36
CA THR A 498 -0.44 -4.48 9.16
C THR A 498 -0.19 -3.84 7.79
N ALA A 499 -0.85 -4.34 6.74
CA ALA A 499 -0.75 -3.78 5.39
C ALA A 499 -1.56 -2.47 5.22
N SER A 500 -2.35 -2.07 6.22
CA SER A 500 -3.20 -0.89 6.14
C SER A 500 -2.48 0.36 6.62
N ASN A 501 -2.62 1.44 5.85
CA ASN A 501 -2.18 2.78 6.24
C ASN A 501 -3.38 3.67 6.53
N ILE A 502 -3.22 4.58 7.48
CA ILE A 502 -4.21 5.58 7.87
C ILE A 502 -3.83 6.87 7.14
N PRO A 503 -4.71 7.40 6.30
CA PRO A 503 -4.44 8.69 5.66
C PRO A 503 -4.54 9.82 6.69
N PHE A 504 -3.63 10.78 6.61
CA PHE A 504 -3.83 12.06 7.29
C PHE A 504 -4.77 12.93 6.45
N HIS A 505 -5.79 13.47 7.08
CA HIS A 505 -6.71 14.41 6.45
C HIS A 505 -6.15 15.83 6.64
N GLY A 506 -5.38 16.30 5.67
CA GLY A 506 -4.90 17.68 5.56
C GLY A 506 -5.35 18.29 4.23
N GLU A 507 -5.33 19.61 4.12
CA GLU A 507 -5.52 20.26 2.83
C GLU A 507 -4.23 20.07 2.01
N PRO A 508 -4.29 19.35 0.88
CA PRO A 508 -3.09 18.79 0.22
C PRO A 508 -2.19 19.84 -0.37
N ALA A 509 -2.30 21.00 -0.50
CA ALA A 509 -1.38 21.99 -1.07
C ALA A 509 -1.03 23.13 -0.09
N ILE A 510 -1.36 22.96 1.20
CA ILE A 510 -1.17 23.99 2.21
C ILE A 510 -0.13 23.54 3.22
N GLY A 511 0.73 24.49 3.63
CA GLY A 511 1.72 24.27 4.69
C GLY A 511 2.97 23.48 4.26
N MET A 512 3.86 23.28 5.22
CA MET A 512 5.08 22.49 5.03
C MET A 512 4.75 21.04 4.72
N GLN A 513 5.36 20.50 3.68
CA GLN A 513 5.09 19.14 3.21
C GLN A 513 5.98 18.12 3.95
N VAL A 514 5.39 17.10 4.58
CA VAL A 514 6.09 15.94 5.15
C VAL A 514 5.73 14.72 4.32
N MET A 515 6.73 14.09 3.69
CA MET A 515 6.48 13.06 2.68
C MET A 515 7.58 12.00 2.62
N GLY A 516 7.25 10.84 2.09
CA GLY A 516 8.23 9.82 1.70
C GLY A 516 8.91 10.18 0.37
N VAL A 517 9.97 9.43 0.04
CA VAL A 517 10.74 9.67 -1.19
C VAL A 517 9.88 9.53 -2.46
N LEU A 518 8.98 8.54 -2.49
CA LEU A 518 8.16 8.28 -3.69
C LEU A 518 7.09 9.36 -3.92
N GLU A 519 6.67 10.05 -2.87
CA GLU A 519 5.68 11.11 -2.92
C GLU A 519 6.24 12.42 -3.48
N THR A 520 7.56 12.60 -3.51
CA THR A 520 8.21 13.79 -4.11
C THR A 520 8.10 13.84 -5.63
N ARG A 521 7.69 12.73 -6.25
CA ARG A 521 7.61 12.61 -7.72
C ARG A 521 6.71 13.68 -8.32
N ASN A 522 7.23 14.39 -9.32
CA ASN A 522 6.58 15.50 -10.04
C ASN A 522 6.34 16.75 -9.17
N LEU A 523 6.96 16.89 -8.00
CA LEU A 523 6.85 18.05 -7.15
C LEU A 523 8.20 18.77 -7.02
N ASP A 524 8.15 20.08 -7.02
CA ASP A 524 9.31 20.97 -6.88
C ASP A 524 9.19 21.76 -5.58
N PHE A 525 10.28 21.84 -4.82
CA PHE A 525 10.36 22.60 -3.58
C PHE A 525 11.59 23.51 -3.59
N ARG A 526 11.47 24.65 -2.92
CA ARG A 526 12.57 25.59 -2.77
C ARG A 526 13.59 25.08 -1.75
N ASN A 527 13.09 24.55 -0.64
CA ASN A 527 13.91 23.99 0.43
C ASN A 527 13.47 22.55 0.73
N ILE A 528 14.45 21.66 0.78
CA ILE A 528 14.21 20.23 1.08
C ILE A 528 15.19 19.80 2.15
N ILE A 529 14.69 19.12 3.20
CA ILE A 529 15.51 18.34 4.09
C ILE A 529 15.20 16.86 3.89
N LEU A 530 16.24 16.04 3.68
CA LEU A 530 16.11 14.59 3.60
C LEU A 530 16.61 13.98 4.91
N LEU A 531 15.79 13.19 5.56
CA LEU A 531 16.12 12.47 6.79
C LEU A 531 16.31 11.00 6.50
N SER A 532 17.22 10.35 7.22
CA SER A 532 17.63 8.95 7.02
C SER A 532 18.19 8.67 5.61
N LEU A 533 18.96 9.62 5.07
CA LEU A 533 19.73 9.40 3.83
C LEU A 533 20.95 8.52 4.15
N ASN A 534 20.69 7.29 4.58
CA ASN A 534 21.69 6.33 5.01
C ASN A 534 21.82 5.21 3.96
N GLU A 535 22.98 4.59 3.93
CA GLU A 535 23.21 3.38 3.11
C GLU A 535 22.18 2.29 3.47
N GLY A 536 21.61 1.64 2.46
CA GLY A 536 20.55 0.65 2.62
C GLY A 536 19.13 1.22 2.78
N GLN A 537 18.97 2.54 3.00
CA GLN A 537 17.69 3.23 3.00
C GLN A 537 17.45 3.98 1.68
N LEU A 538 18.44 4.75 1.23
CA LEU A 538 18.43 5.43 -0.07
C LEU A 538 19.88 5.59 -0.59
N PRO A 539 20.26 4.93 -1.73
CA PRO A 539 19.44 3.96 -2.45
C PRO A 539 19.22 2.67 -1.64
N LYS A 540 18.05 2.05 -1.83
CA LYS A 540 17.78 0.74 -1.25
C LYS A 540 18.49 -0.29 -2.12
N SER A 541 19.43 -1.05 -1.55
CA SER A 541 20.00 -2.19 -2.24
C SER A 541 18.94 -3.23 -2.51
N GLY A 542 18.85 -3.71 -3.76
CA GLY A 542 17.94 -4.77 -4.17
C GLY A 542 18.27 -6.11 -3.54
#